data_6be3562bea58bd0417c9e95ce4808874
#
_entry.id   6be3562bea58bd0417c9e95ce4808874
#
_cell.length_a   1.000
_cell.length_b   1.000
_cell.length_c   1.000
_cell.angle_alpha   90.00
_cell.angle_beta   90.00
_cell.angle_gamma   90.00
#
_symmetry.space_group_name_H-M   'P 1'
#
loop_
_entity.id
_entity.type
_entity.pdbx_description
1 polymer ?
#
loop_
_entity_poly.entity_id
_entity_poly.type
_entity_poly.pdbx_seq_one_letter_code
_entity_poly.pdbx_strand_id
1 'polypeptide(L)'
;NKAGFPKAAEFSGDTSVWKQTCELNNVDLVYICTDWKMHTPIAVYAMEQGKHAVSEVPAALTLDECWQLVNTSEKTRKHFMMLENCCYDFFELATLNIAQQGLFGEVVHTEGAYNHDLRGLCMNDSTGYHDMWRLEYNAAHDGNPYPTHGLGPIAQIMNIHRGDKMDYLVSMSS
;
A
#
# COMPACT_ATOMS: atom_id res chain seq x y z
N ASN A 1 16.05 -24.28 -4.77
CA ASN A 1 15.15 -23.41 -5.53
C ASN A 1 14.23 -24.28 -6.40
N LYS A 2 12.93 -24.46 -5.94
CA LYS A 2 11.96 -25.34 -6.63
C LYS A 2 11.57 -24.82 -8.03
N ALA A 3 11.80 -23.55 -8.32
CA ALA A 3 11.45 -22.92 -9.60
C ALA A 3 12.60 -22.86 -10.63
N GLY A 4 13.77 -23.36 -10.29
CA GLY A 4 14.92 -23.39 -11.21
C GLY A 4 15.60 -22.04 -11.48
N PHE A 5 15.18 -20.95 -10.83
CA PHE A 5 15.83 -19.66 -10.97
C PHE A 5 17.18 -19.61 -10.25
N PRO A 6 18.12 -18.78 -10.69
CA PRO A 6 19.35 -18.51 -9.95
C PRO A 6 19.05 -18.07 -8.50
N LYS A 7 19.98 -18.35 -7.58
CA LYS A 7 19.87 -17.83 -6.22
C LYS A 7 19.90 -16.29 -6.26
N ALA A 8 18.93 -15.65 -5.64
CA ALA A 8 18.93 -14.20 -5.49
C ALA A 8 20.11 -13.73 -4.61
N ALA A 9 20.60 -12.54 -4.88
CA ALA A 9 21.51 -11.87 -3.94
C ALA A 9 20.73 -11.52 -2.66
N GLU A 10 21.35 -11.79 -1.53
CA GLU A 10 20.74 -11.53 -0.21
C GLU A 10 21.62 -10.51 0.51
N PHE A 11 20.99 -9.46 1.01
CA PHE A 11 21.63 -8.43 1.82
C PHE A 11 21.01 -8.45 3.21
N SER A 12 21.84 -8.61 4.23
CA SER A 12 21.42 -8.62 5.63
C SER A 12 22.44 -7.88 6.48
N GLY A 13 21.99 -7.29 7.58
CA GLY A 13 22.86 -6.54 8.47
C GLY A 13 22.11 -5.47 9.26
N ASP A 14 22.57 -4.23 9.15
CA ASP A 14 21.95 -3.10 9.84
C ASP A 14 20.69 -2.59 9.13
N THR A 15 20.02 -1.63 9.75
CA THR A 15 18.75 -1.05 9.29
C THR A 15 18.87 -0.25 7.98
N SER A 16 20.06 -0.07 7.43
CA SER A 16 20.28 0.67 6.17
C SER A 16 20.63 -0.25 4.99
N VAL A 17 20.77 -1.54 5.22
CA VAL A 17 21.25 -2.51 4.22
C VAL A 17 20.35 -2.58 2.97
N TRP A 18 19.07 -2.27 3.09
CA TRP A 18 18.13 -2.20 1.97
C TRP A 18 18.55 -1.21 0.87
N LYS A 19 19.34 -0.19 1.20
CA LYS A 19 19.87 0.78 0.23
C LYS A 19 20.73 0.10 -0.83
N GLN A 20 21.49 -0.90 -0.43
CA GLN A 20 22.34 -1.66 -1.38
C GLN A 20 21.50 -2.31 -2.48
N THR A 21 20.30 -2.78 -2.17
CA THR A 21 19.37 -3.32 -3.18
C THR A 21 18.93 -2.25 -4.17
N CYS A 22 18.61 -1.05 -3.67
CA CYS A 22 18.20 0.08 -4.51
C CYS A 22 19.34 0.59 -5.43
N GLU A 23 20.59 0.40 -5.03
CA GLU A 23 21.77 0.85 -5.76
C GLU A 23 22.25 -0.13 -6.85
N LEU A 24 21.71 -1.35 -6.89
CA LEU A 24 22.10 -2.33 -7.91
C LEU A 24 21.73 -1.88 -9.32
N ASN A 25 22.67 -1.97 -10.25
CA ASN A 25 22.45 -1.58 -11.64
C ASN A 25 21.48 -2.49 -12.40
N ASN A 26 21.31 -3.73 -11.98
CA ASN A 26 20.47 -4.73 -12.60
C ASN A 26 19.07 -4.86 -11.93
N VAL A 27 18.69 -3.89 -11.12
CA VAL A 27 17.36 -3.79 -10.51
C VAL A 27 16.63 -2.62 -11.15
N ASP A 28 15.43 -2.86 -11.69
CA ASP A 28 14.57 -1.84 -12.29
C ASP A 28 13.40 -1.47 -11.39
N LEU A 29 12.98 -2.39 -10.53
CA LEU A 29 11.82 -2.24 -9.63
C LEU A 29 12.16 -2.72 -8.23
N VAL A 30 11.79 -1.93 -7.23
CA VAL A 30 11.89 -2.29 -5.81
C VAL A 30 10.48 -2.55 -5.28
N TYR A 31 10.25 -3.77 -4.78
CA TYR A 31 9.01 -4.16 -4.11
C TYR A 31 9.20 -4.10 -2.59
N ILE A 32 8.36 -3.30 -1.92
CA ILE A 32 8.53 -2.93 -0.51
C ILE A 32 7.46 -3.63 0.32
N CYS A 33 7.91 -4.55 1.18
CA CYS A 33 7.07 -5.35 2.09
C CYS A 33 7.56 -5.24 3.54
N THR A 34 7.99 -4.06 3.95
CA THR A 34 8.53 -3.79 5.29
C THR A 34 7.41 -3.40 6.27
N ASP A 35 7.78 -2.92 7.46
CA ASP A 35 6.84 -2.18 8.30
C ASP A 35 6.42 -0.86 7.63
N TRP A 36 5.29 -0.31 8.06
CA TRP A 36 4.67 0.85 7.41
C TRP A 36 5.55 2.11 7.41
N LYS A 37 6.36 2.31 8.47
CA LYS A 37 7.25 3.47 8.61
C LYS A 37 8.32 3.53 7.54
N MET A 38 8.65 2.39 6.94
CA MET A 38 9.70 2.27 5.95
C MET A 38 9.17 2.33 4.50
N HIS A 39 7.86 2.28 4.26
CA HIS A 39 7.32 2.29 2.89
C HIS A 39 7.74 3.54 2.11
N THR A 40 7.44 4.72 2.62
CA THR A 40 7.81 5.98 1.95
C THR A 40 9.32 6.20 1.87
N PRO A 41 10.11 6.06 2.95
CA PRO A 41 11.56 6.26 2.86
C PRO A 41 12.23 5.38 1.81
N ILE A 42 11.86 4.10 1.74
CA ILE A 42 12.44 3.17 0.75
C ILE A 42 11.97 3.53 -0.66
N ALA A 43 10.71 3.86 -0.86
CA ALA A 43 10.17 4.22 -2.17
C ALA A 43 10.82 5.49 -2.72
N VAL A 44 10.96 6.52 -1.92
CA VAL A 44 11.63 7.78 -2.28
C VAL A 44 13.08 7.50 -2.67
N TYR A 45 13.82 6.79 -1.83
CA TYR A 45 15.21 6.46 -2.12
C TYR A 45 15.36 5.62 -3.39
N ALA A 46 14.53 4.59 -3.58
CA ALA A 46 14.55 3.76 -4.79
C ALA A 46 14.33 4.61 -6.06
N MET A 47 13.34 5.51 -6.04
CA MET A 47 13.08 6.41 -7.17
C MET A 47 14.25 7.37 -7.43
N GLU A 48 14.91 7.88 -6.39
CA GLU A 48 16.11 8.72 -6.50
C GLU A 48 17.32 7.94 -7.07
N GLN A 49 17.39 6.63 -6.80
CA GLN A 49 18.38 5.73 -7.43
C GLN A 49 17.97 5.27 -8.84
N GLY A 50 16.92 5.86 -9.41
CA GLY A 50 16.50 5.58 -10.78
C GLY A 50 15.67 4.30 -10.93
N LYS A 51 15.12 3.74 -9.86
CA LYS A 51 14.28 2.54 -9.88
C LYS A 51 12.79 2.94 -9.84
N HIS A 52 11.94 2.06 -10.34
CA HIS A 52 10.52 2.12 -9.99
C HIS A 52 10.32 1.54 -8.60
N ALA A 53 9.25 1.95 -7.90
CA ALA A 53 8.94 1.43 -6.59
C ALA A 53 7.47 1.03 -6.48
N VAL A 54 7.22 -0.07 -5.80
CA VAL A 54 5.88 -0.50 -5.41
C VAL A 54 5.90 -0.89 -3.94
N SER A 55 4.83 -0.60 -3.22
CA SER A 55 4.75 -0.95 -1.81
C SER A 55 3.46 -1.69 -1.47
N GLU A 56 3.51 -2.50 -0.43
CA GLU A 56 2.32 -2.92 0.31
C GLU A 56 1.59 -1.72 0.89
N VAL A 57 0.37 -1.93 1.32
CA VAL A 57 -0.47 -0.92 1.97
C VAL A 57 -0.06 -0.70 3.44
N PRO A 58 -0.21 0.52 3.94
CA PRO A 58 -0.51 1.79 3.26
C PRO A 58 0.71 2.35 2.53
N ALA A 59 0.49 3.22 1.54
CA ALA A 59 1.59 3.88 0.83
C ALA A 59 2.40 4.80 1.74
N ALA A 60 1.73 5.52 2.63
CA ALA A 60 2.28 6.54 3.50
C ALA A 60 1.49 6.61 4.81
N LEU A 61 2.08 7.17 5.85
CA LEU A 61 1.47 7.37 7.17
C LEU A 61 1.10 8.83 7.46
N THR A 62 1.68 9.75 6.72
CA THR A 62 1.45 11.19 6.88
C THR A 62 1.16 11.87 5.55
N LEU A 63 0.55 13.05 5.61
CA LEU A 63 0.30 13.86 4.41
C LEU A 63 1.63 14.30 3.75
N ASP A 64 2.63 14.61 4.54
CA ASP A 64 3.96 14.98 4.03
C ASP A 64 4.61 13.82 3.25
N GLU A 65 4.47 12.60 3.72
CA GLU A 65 4.93 11.40 3.02
C GLU A 65 4.19 11.20 1.69
N CYS A 66 2.87 11.45 1.65
CA CYS A 66 2.12 11.42 0.40
C CYS A 66 2.70 12.40 -0.62
N TRP A 67 3.01 13.64 -0.20
CA TRP A 67 3.63 14.63 -1.07
C TRP A 67 5.06 14.25 -1.47
N GLN A 68 5.84 13.65 -0.58
CA GLN A 68 7.18 13.16 -0.93
C GLN A 68 7.12 12.12 -2.05
N LEU A 69 6.20 11.17 -1.98
CA LEU A 69 6.01 10.15 -3.03
C LEU A 69 5.67 10.78 -4.38
N VAL A 70 4.69 11.69 -4.41
CA VAL A 70 4.27 12.37 -5.65
C VAL A 70 5.40 13.22 -6.23
N ASN A 71 5.98 14.10 -5.42
CA ASN A 71 7.04 15.01 -5.85
C ASN A 71 8.28 14.26 -6.35
N THR A 72 8.63 13.14 -5.67
CA THR A 72 9.79 12.32 -6.08
C THR A 72 9.51 11.61 -7.40
N SER A 73 8.32 11.05 -7.56
CA SER A 73 7.90 10.42 -8.81
C SER A 73 7.96 11.41 -9.98
N GLU A 74 7.44 12.61 -9.81
CA GLU A 74 7.49 13.66 -10.83
C GLU A 74 8.92 14.11 -11.15
N LYS A 75 9.74 14.35 -10.12
CA LYS A 75 11.13 14.78 -10.25
C LYS A 75 12.01 13.75 -10.94
N THR A 76 11.86 12.48 -10.57
CA THR A 76 12.73 11.40 -11.06
C THR A 76 12.21 10.74 -12.32
N ARG A 77 10.95 10.97 -12.70
CA ARG A 77 10.25 10.27 -13.77
C ARG A 77 10.17 8.76 -13.54
N LYS A 78 10.15 8.34 -12.27
CA LYS A 78 9.95 6.94 -11.87
C LYS A 78 8.57 6.76 -11.30
N HIS A 79 7.98 5.60 -11.56
CA HIS A 79 6.65 5.27 -11.06
C HIS A 79 6.72 4.79 -9.61
N PHE A 80 5.74 5.20 -8.84
CA PHE A 80 5.39 4.61 -7.57
C PHE A 80 3.95 4.10 -7.62
N MET A 81 3.69 2.93 -7.04
CA MET A 81 2.35 2.36 -6.91
C MET A 81 2.18 1.66 -5.57
N MET A 82 1.09 1.97 -4.88
CA MET A 82 0.63 1.16 -3.75
C MET A 82 -0.15 -0.05 -4.30
N LEU A 83 0.19 -1.23 -3.82
CA LEU A 83 -0.41 -2.48 -4.28
C LEU A 83 -1.64 -2.83 -3.41
N GLU A 84 -2.76 -2.16 -3.68
CA GLU A 84 -4.03 -2.44 -3.00
C GLU A 84 -4.65 -3.72 -3.54
N ASN A 85 -4.36 -4.83 -2.89
CA ASN A 85 -4.77 -6.16 -3.33
C ASN A 85 -6.29 -6.36 -3.36
N CYS A 86 -7.05 -5.73 -2.45
CA CYS A 86 -8.50 -5.87 -2.42
C CYS A 86 -9.20 -5.31 -3.68
N CYS A 87 -8.54 -4.44 -4.44
CA CYS A 87 -9.05 -4.02 -5.74
C CYS A 87 -9.07 -5.14 -6.78
N TYR A 88 -8.36 -6.24 -6.56
CA TYR A 88 -8.13 -7.31 -7.53
C TYR A 88 -8.75 -8.64 -7.11
N ASP A 89 -9.46 -8.69 -6.01
CA ASP A 89 -10.18 -9.86 -5.58
C ASP A 89 -11.40 -10.13 -6.48
N PHE A 90 -11.87 -11.36 -6.50
CA PHE A 90 -12.92 -11.79 -7.43
C PHE A 90 -14.20 -10.97 -7.32
N PHE A 91 -14.66 -10.69 -6.09
CA PHE A 91 -15.91 -9.93 -5.88
C PHE A 91 -15.77 -8.48 -6.28
N GLU A 92 -14.65 -7.86 -5.98
CA GLU A 92 -14.36 -6.46 -6.29
C GLU A 92 -14.24 -6.27 -7.80
N LEU A 93 -13.51 -7.15 -8.49
CA LEU A 93 -13.42 -7.13 -9.96
C LEU A 93 -14.76 -7.42 -10.64
N ALA A 94 -15.53 -8.37 -10.13
CA ALA A 94 -16.86 -8.67 -10.67
C ALA A 94 -17.81 -7.47 -10.47
N THR A 95 -17.81 -6.86 -9.29
CA THR A 95 -18.62 -5.67 -8.99
C THR A 95 -18.21 -4.49 -9.87
N LEU A 96 -16.92 -4.23 -10.02
CA LEU A 96 -16.41 -3.19 -10.91
C LEU A 96 -16.84 -3.42 -12.35
N ASN A 97 -16.74 -4.64 -12.86
CA ASN A 97 -17.16 -5.00 -14.22
C ASN A 97 -18.66 -4.77 -14.42
N ILE A 98 -19.50 -5.14 -13.46
CA ILE A 98 -20.95 -4.91 -13.51
C ILE A 98 -21.26 -3.40 -13.50
N ALA A 99 -20.57 -2.64 -12.66
CA ALA A 99 -20.72 -1.18 -12.61
C ALA A 99 -20.32 -0.51 -13.94
N GLN A 100 -19.20 -0.92 -14.52
CA GLN A 100 -18.72 -0.40 -15.82
C GLN A 100 -19.65 -0.71 -16.99
N GLN A 101 -20.40 -1.80 -16.92
CA GLN A 101 -21.45 -2.14 -17.87
C GLN A 101 -22.77 -1.37 -17.65
N GLY A 102 -22.85 -0.56 -16.60
CA GLY A 102 -24.05 0.21 -16.25
C GLY A 102 -25.21 -0.64 -15.72
N LEU A 103 -24.97 -1.90 -15.34
CA LEU A 103 -26.02 -2.81 -14.88
C LEU A 103 -26.59 -2.43 -13.50
N PHE A 104 -25.85 -1.66 -12.71
CA PHE A 104 -26.37 -1.07 -11.47
C PHE A 104 -27.15 0.23 -11.69
N GLY A 105 -27.15 0.76 -12.91
CA GLY A 105 -27.64 2.13 -13.18
C GLY A 105 -26.68 3.17 -12.58
N GLU A 106 -27.22 4.31 -12.15
CA GLU A 106 -26.45 5.35 -11.47
C GLU A 106 -26.13 4.91 -10.05
N VAL A 107 -24.84 4.77 -9.72
CA VAL A 107 -24.39 4.39 -8.39
C VAL A 107 -24.31 5.64 -7.52
N VAL A 108 -25.22 5.76 -6.56
CA VAL A 108 -25.37 6.93 -5.67
C VAL A 108 -24.76 6.73 -4.30
N HIS A 109 -24.48 5.49 -3.90
CA HIS A 109 -23.88 5.15 -2.62
C HIS A 109 -23.11 3.85 -2.69
N THR A 110 -21.99 3.79 -2.00
CA THR A 110 -21.20 2.57 -1.80
C THR A 110 -20.77 2.46 -0.34
N GLU A 111 -20.65 1.24 0.14
CA GLU A 111 -20.13 0.94 1.47
C GLU A 111 -19.04 -0.12 1.34
N GLY A 112 -17.93 0.09 2.03
CA GLY A 112 -16.82 -0.85 2.08
C GLY A 112 -16.30 -0.97 3.50
N ALA A 113 -15.95 -2.18 3.90
CA ALA A 113 -15.40 -2.47 5.21
C ALA A 113 -14.31 -3.54 5.10
N TYR A 114 -13.30 -3.42 5.96
CA TYR A 114 -12.30 -4.45 6.17
C TYR A 114 -12.28 -4.83 7.65
N ASN A 115 -13.15 -5.76 8.00
CA ASN A 115 -13.31 -6.23 9.38
C ASN A 115 -12.49 -7.50 9.59
N HIS A 116 -11.42 -7.40 10.36
CA HIS A 116 -10.48 -8.49 10.56
C HIS A 116 -10.05 -8.63 12.02
N ASP A 117 -10.14 -9.83 12.57
CA ASP A 117 -9.55 -10.12 13.88
C ASP A 117 -8.04 -10.37 13.72
N LEU A 118 -7.26 -9.34 14.00
CA LEU A 118 -5.79 -9.39 13.92
C LEU A 118 -5.10 -9.69 15.26
N ARG A 119 -5.85 -10.03 16.32
CA ARG A 119 -5.24 -10.29 17.65
C ARG A 119 -4.15 -11.35 17.60
N GLY A 120 -4.38 -12.43 16.86
CA GLY A 120 -3.40 -13.51 16.69
C GLY A 120 -2.10 -13.10 15.99
N LEU A 121 -2.13 -12.03 15.19
CA LEU A 121 -0.96 -11.49 14.49
C LEU A 121 -0.33 -10.31 15.22
N CYS A 122 -1.15 -9.43 15.81
CA CYS A 122 -0.66 -8.21 16.45
C CYS A 122 -0.16 -8.43 17.86
N MET A 123 -0.73 -9.41 18.60
CA MET A 123 -0.44 -9.68 20.02
C MET A 123 0.40 -10.94 20.22
N ASN A 124 1.12 -11.38 19.22
CA ASN A 124 1.92 -12.60 19.27
C ASN A 124 3.33 -12.29 18.75
N ASP A 125 4.31 -12.37 19.65
CA ASP A 125 5.71 -12.07 19.40
C ASP A 125 6.47 -13.21 18.69
N SER A 126 5.91 -14.41 18.67
CA SER A 126 6.59 -15.60 18.11
C SER A 126 6.16 -15.94 16.67
N THR A 127 4.90 -15.68 16.32
CA THR A 127 4.32 -16.02 15.01
C THR A 127 3.63 -14.84 14.32
N GLY A 128 3.55 -13.71 15.00
CA GLY A 128 2.95 -12.49 14.52
C GLY A 128 3.94 -11.55 13.83
N TYR A 129 3.61 -10.27 13.83
CA TYR A 129 4.50 -9.24 13.30
C TYR A 129 5.72 -9.07 14.21
N HIS A 130 6.89 -9.01 13.60
CA HIS A 130 8.17 -8.85 14.30
C HIS A 130 8.12 -7.67 15.29
N ASP A 131 8.55 -7.90 16.52
CA ASP A 131 8.51 -6.93 17.63
C ASP A 131 7.12 -6.31 17.87
N MET A 132 6.06 -6.96 17.44
CA MET A 132 4.68 -6.47 17.53
C MET A 132 4.50 -5.02 17.06
N TRP A 133 5.29 -4.56 16.07
CA TRP A 133 5.32 -3.15 15.61
C TRP A 133 3.94 -2.60 15.25
N ARG A 134 3.04 -3.46 14.76
CA ARG A 134 1.70 -3.06 14.38
C ARG A 134 0.80 -2.80 15.58
N LEU A 135 0.98 -3.54 16.68
CA LEU A 135 0.30 -3.27 17.95
C LEU A 135 0.74 -1.93 18.53
N GLU A 136 2.05 -1.66 18.54
CA GLU A 136 2.58 -0.37 18.99
C GLU A 136 2.03 0.80 18.17
N TYR A 137 1.98 0.63 16.85
CA TYR A 137 1.39 1.64 15.96
C TYR A 137 -0.08 1.89 16.29
N ASN A 138 -0.90 0.84 16.42
CA ASN A 138 -2.31 0.96 16.74
C ASN A 138 -2.57 1.55 18.13
N ALA A 139 -1.71 1.27 19.10
CA ALA A 139 -1.82 1.83 20.45
C ALA A 139 -1.48 3.32 20.52
N ALA A 140 -0.67 3.80 19.57
CA ALA A 140 -0.23 5.20 19.51
C ALA A 140 -1.11 6.09 18.60
N HIS A 141 -2.03 5.51 17.83
CA HIS A 141 -2.81 6.26 16.83
C HIS A 141 -4.29 5.89 16.91
N ASP A 142 -5.13 6.91 17.00
CA ASP A 142 -6.56 6.77 16.85
C ASP A 142 -6.99 6.72 15.38
N GLY A 143 -8.15 6.12 15.12
CA GLY A 143 -8.76 6.07 13.81
C GLY A 143 -8.54 4.75 13.08
N ASN A 144 -8.87 4.73 11.80
CA ASN A 144 -8.70 3.56 10.95
C ASN A 144 -7.31 3.56 10.28
N PRO A 145 -6.37 2.73 10.75
CA PRO A 145 -5.02 2.67 10.17
C PRO A 145 -4.97 1.97 8.81
N TYR A 146 -6.11 1.40 8.36
CA TYR A 146 -6.15 0.54 7.19
C TYR A 146 -7.38 0.78 6.28
N PRO A 147 -7.67 2.04 5.89
CA PRO A 147 -8.87 2.37 5.11
C PRO A 147 -8.83 1.87 3.67
N THR A 148 -7.64 1.56 3.15
CA THR A 148 -7.39 1.32 1.73
C THR A 148 -8.13 0.10 1.19
N HIS A 149 -8.26 -0.97 1.95
CA HIS A 149 -8.95 -2.18 1.51
C HIS A 149 -10.46 -1.99 1.28
N GLY A 150 -11.11 -1.14 2.05
CA GLY A 150 -12.49 -0.76 1.80
C GLY A 150 -12.61 0.35 0.76
N LEU A 151 -11.74 1.36 0.85
CA LEU A 151 -11.81 2.56 0.03
C LEU A 151 -11.35 2.33 -1.42
N GLY A 152 -10.37 1.47 -1.65
CA GLY A 152 -9.82 1.21 -2.98
C GLY A 152 -10.86 0.71 -3.99
N PRO A 153 -11.56 -0.40 -3.71
CA PRO A 153 -12.65 -0.88 -4.58
C PRO A 153 -13.76 0.16 -4.78
N ILE A 154 -14.18 0.85 -3.70
CA ILE A 154 -15.19 1.90 -3.77
C ILE A 154 -14.75 3.02 -4.72
N ALA A 155 -13.52 3.50 -4.59
CA ALA A 155 -12.99 4.57 -5.42
C ALA A 155 -12.97 4.20 -6.91
N GLN A 156 -12.75 2.92 -7.24
CA GLN A 156 -12.82 2.44 -8.61
C GLN A 156 -14.25 2.40 -9.15
N ILE A 157 -15.20 1.87 -8.35
CA ILE A 157 -16.62 1.77 -8.72
C ILE A 157 -17.23 3.16 -8.93
N MET A 158 -16.89 4.10 -8.05
CA MET A 158 -17.37 5.49 -8.10
C MET A 158 -16.59 6.39 -9.08
N ASN A 159 -15.64 5.85 -9.86
CA ASN A 159 -14.80 6.60 -10.77
C ASN A 159 -14.06 7.80 -10.14
N ILE A 160 -13.67 7.71 -8.89
CA ILE A 160 -12.93 8.76 -8.19
C ILE A 160 -11.64 9.09 -8.96
N HIS A 161 -11.42 10.38 -9.24
CA HIS A 161 -10.37 10.93 -10.12
C HIS A 161 -10.46 10.51 -11.60
N ARG A 162 -11.57 9.90 -12.02
CA ARG A 162 -11.82 9.50 -13.42
C ARG A 162 -13.17 9.96 -13.96
N GLY A 163 -13.72 11.00 -13.37
CA GLY A 163 -15.05 11.54 -13.70
C GLY A 163 -15.79 12.04 -12.46
N ASP A 164 -15.46 11.49 -11.30
CA ASP A 164 -15.95 11.95 -10.01
C ASP A 164 -14.77 12.36 -9.10
N LYS A 165 -15.06 12.95 -7.93
CA LYS A 165 -14.06 13.40 -6.95
C LYS A 165 -14.57 13.25 -5.52
N MET A 166 -13.65 13.13 -4.59
CA MET A 166 -13.96 13.31 -3.17
C MET A 166 -14.19 14.80 -2.89
N ASP A 167 -15.28 15.14 -2.21
CA ASP A 167 -15.61 16.49 -1.85
C ASP A 167 -15.22 16.77 -0.39
N TYR A 168 -15.64 15.92 0.54
CA TYR A 168 -15.26 16.02 1.94
C TYR A 168 -15.15 14.64 2.59
N LEU A 169 -14.51 14.60 3.75
CA LEU A 169 -14.39 13.39 4.58
C LEU A 169 -14.82 13.72 6.00
N VAL A 170 -15.58 12.80 6.61
CA VAL A 170 -15.89 12.83 8.04
C VAL A 170 -15.36 11.52 8.65
N SER A 171 -14.65 11.62 9.75
CA SER A 171 -14.15 10.47 10.50
C SER A 171 -14.68 10.51 11.94
N MET A 172 -15.06 9.36 12.44
CA MET A 172 -15.44 9.17 13.84
C MET A 172 -14.70 7.96 14.38
N SER A 173 -14.11 8.10 15.55
CA SER A 173 -13.51 7.01 16.32
C SER A 173 -14.04 6.99 17.74
N SER A 174 -14.02 5.82 18.39
CA SER A 174 -14.45 5.64 19.78
C SER A 174 -13.32 5.04 20.60
#